data_0e0d5787e66c7b1800f255c743b81f99
#
_entry.id   0e0d5787e66c7b1800f255c743b81f99
#
_cell.length_a   1.000
_cell.length_b   1.000
_cell.length_c   1.000
_cell.angle_alpha   90.00
_cell.angle_beta   90.00
_cell.angle_gamma   90.00
#
_symmetry.space_group_name_H-M   'P 1'
#
loop_
_entity.id
_entity.type
_entity.pdbx_description
1 polymer ?
#
loop_
_entity_poly.entity_id
_entity_poly.type
_entity_poly.pdbx_seq_one_letter_code
_entity_poly.pdbx_strand_id
1 'polypeptide(L)'
;MSTRNSLFAAAGFALALGASAAMAETPGLGKPISEADLALWDISVPPDGKGLPPGSGTAVQGAAIYAQKCEVCHGKDGYGGKNAELANAPGKNERTMATYVPTATTIFDFTRRAMPWPQPKSLTNEEVYALTGFILARNKIIGENDVINAETLPKVQMPNRDGFVSRYPDKH
;
A
#
# COMPACT_ATOMS: atom_id res chain seq x y z
N MET A 1 48.59 -48.20 22.59
CA MET A 1 48.34 -46.74 22.43
C MET A 1 47.03 -46.45 23.15
N SER A 2 47.12 -45.60 24.15
CA SER A 2 46.14 -45.52 25.22
C SER A 2 44.83 -44.77 24.85
N THR A 3 43.69 -45.38 25.07
CA THR A 3 42.32 -44.83 24.91
C THR A 3 42.10 -43.49 25.66
N ARG A 4 42.94 -43.18 26.62
CA ARG A 4 42.90 -41.89 27.37
C ARG A 4 43.25 -40.68 26.46
N ASN A 5 44.19 -40.80 25.50
CA ASN A 5 44.56 -39.67 24.62
C ASN A 5 43.48 -39.35 23.59
N SER A 6 42.69 -40.36 23.17
CA SER A 6 41.59 -40.18 22.26
C SER A 6 40.40 -39.44 22.92
N LEU A 7 40.19 -39.64 24.21
CA LEU A 7 39.11 -38.94 24.95
C LEU A 7 39.40 -37.45 25.16
N PHE A 8 40.67 -37.10 25.40
CA PHE A 8 41.04 -35.67 25.53
C PHE A 8 40.98 -34.92 24.19
N ALA A 9 41.32 -35.61 23.06
CA ALA A 9 41.21 -35.02 21.75
C ALA A 9 39.75 -34.78 21.34
N ALA A 10 38.85 -35.72 21.65
CA ALA A 10 37.39 -35.57 21.41
C ALA A 10 36.73 -34.47 22.24
N ALA A 11 37.13 -34.36 23.51
CA ALA A 11 36.63 -33.30 24.40
C ALA A 11 37.10 -31.90 23.96
N GLY A 12 38.35 -31.77 23.51
CA GLY A 12 38.88 -30.51 23.01
C GLY A 12 38.19 -30.04 21.73
N PHE A 13 37.84 -30.96 20.85
CA PHE A 13 37.15 -30.64 19.59
C PHE A 13 35.68 -30.23 19.84
N ALA A 14 35.01 -30.85 20.78
CA ALA A 14 33.63 -30.50 21.15
C ALA A 14 33.53 -29.12 21.85
N LEU A 15 34.53 -28.72 22.63
CA LEU A 15 34.61 -27.38 23.24
C LEU A 15 34.88 -26.28 22.18
N ALA A 16 35.66 -26.57 21.14
CA ALA A 16 35.96 -25.61 20.06
C ALA A 16 34.73 -25.32 19.19
N LEU A 17 33.85 -26.32 18.95
CA LEU A 17 32.59 -26.17 18.20
C LEU A 17 31.52 -25.40 18.98
N GLY A 18 31.53 -25.50 20.33
CA GLY A 18 30.58 -24.78 21.18
C GLY A 18 30.85 -23.28 21.30
N ALA A 19 32.11 -22.86 21.12
CA ALA A 19 32.50 -21.45 21.24
C ALA A 19 32.15 -20.59 20.01
N SER A 20 31.89 -21.21 18.86
CA SER A 20 31.59 -20.50 17.62
C SER A 20 30.13 -20.03 17.48
N ALA A 21 29.22 -20.50 18.33
CA ALA A 21 27.80 -20.13 18.29
C ALA A 21 27.46 -18.85 19.07
N ALA A 22 28.40 -18.27 19.82
CA ALA A 22 28.12 -17.16 20.73
C ALA A 22 28.44 -15.76 20.17
N MET A 23 28.86 -15.63 18.91
CA MET A 23 29.37 -14.37 18.36
C MET A 23 28.58 -13.81 17.16
N ALA A 24 27.31 -14.15 17.04
CA ALA A 24 26.44 -13.50 16.09
C ALA A 24 25.65 -12.36 16.76
N GLU A 25 26.33 -11.51 17.54
CA GLU A 25 25.75 -10.21 17.86
C GLU A 25 25.74 -9.38 16.58
N THR A 26 24.55 -8.98 16.14
CA THR A 26 24.43 -7.98 15.08
C THR A 26 25.22 -6.76 15.48
N PRO A 27 26.07 -6.22 14.58
CA PRO A 27 26.77 -4.98 14.87
C PRO A 27 25.72 -3.95 15.27
N GLY A 28 25.72 -3.43 16.48
CA GLY A 28 24.70 -2.54 17.06
C GLY A 28 24.47 -1.26 16.25
N LEU A 29 24.13 -1.42 14.97
CA LEU A 29 23.85 -0.35 14.03
C LEU A 29 22.39 0.10 14.20
N GLY A 30 22.22 1.40 14.32
CA GLY A 30 20.91 2.02 14.48
C GLY A 30 20.45 2.07 15.95
N LYS A 31 19.25 2.61 16.10
CA LYS A 31 18.52 2.66 17.39
C LYS A 31 17.14 2.03 17.19
N PRO A 32 16.59 1.34 18.19
CA PRO A 32 15.20 0.90 18.15
C PRO A 32 14.27 2.08 17.89
N ILE A 33 13.36 1.93 16.95
CA ILE A 33 12.31 2.91 16.71
C ILE A 33 11.19 2.72 17.74
N SER A 34 10.61 3.83 18.25
CA SER A 34 9.45 3.75 19.14
C SER A 34 8.17 3.41 18.39
N GLU A 35 7.20 2.80 19.06
CA GLU A 35 5.87 2.53 18.48
C GLU A 35 5.19 3.81 17.97
N ALA A 36 5.37 4.94 18.65
CA ALA A 36 4.84 6.22 18.23
C ALA A 36 5.48 6.72 16.93
N ASP A 37 6.79 6.56 16.78
CA ASP A 37 7.48 6.93 15.55
C ASP A 37 7.12 5.95 14.42
N LEU A 38 7.02 4.65 14.71
CA LEU A 38 6.61 3.64 13.74
C LEU A 38 5.23 3.94 13.17
N ALA A 39 4.26 4.31 14.01
CA ALA A 39 2.89 4.63 13.60
C ALA A 39 2.79 5.77 12.57
N LEU A 40 3.74 6.68 12.55
CA LEU A 40 3.79 7.77 11.54
C LEU A 40 4.16 7.27 10.14
N TRP A 41 4.81 6.13 10.04
CA TRP A 41 5.33 5.55 8.80
C TRP A 41 4.56 4.31 8.36
N ASP A 42 4.01 3.56 9.30
CA ASP A 42 3.22 2.35 9.03
C ASP A 42 1.77 2.70 8.67
N ILE A 43 1.62 3.39 7.53
CA ILE A 43 0.34 3.82 6.97
C ILE A 43 -0.04 3.08 5.68
N SER A 44 0.71 2.06 5.32
CA SER A 44 0.45 1.26 4.11
C SER A 44 -0.84 0.45 4.26
N VAL A 45 -1.60 0.39 3.17
CA VAL A 45 -2.86 -0.36 3.11
C VAL A 45 -2.74 -1.48 2.08
N PRO A 46 -2.64 -2.74 2.52
CA PRO A 46 -2.62 -3.90 1.64
C PRO A 46 -3.99 -4.17 0.98
N PRO A 47 -4.05 -5.12 0.02
CA PRO A 47 -5.28 -5.44 -0.71
C PRO A 47 -6.47 -5.83 0.16
N ASP A 48 -6.25 -6.47 1.30
CA ASP A 48 -7.28 -6.88 2.26
C ASP A 48 -7.87 -5.72 3.08
N GLY A 49 -7.28 -4.52 2.97
CA GLY A 49 -7.71 -3.33 3.68
C GLY A 49 -7.20 -3.21 5.11
N LYS A 50 -6.28 -4.08 5.55
CA LYS A 50 -5.66 -3.95 6.87
C LYS A 50 -4.99 -2.58 7.00
N GLY A 51 -5.21 -1.89 8.11
CA GLY A 51 -4.66 -0.55 8.35
C GLY A 51 -5.43 0.60 7.68
N LEU A 52 -6.58 0.33 7.06
CA LEU A 52 -7.49 1.40 6.65
C LEU A 52 -7.92 2.20 7.88
N PRO A 53 -7.75 3.54 7.86
CA PRO A 53 -8.16 4.38 8.99
C PRO A 53 -9.68 4.49 9.09
N PRO A 54 -10.22 4.92 10.23
CA PRO A 54 -11.63 5.30 10.33
C PRO A 54 -11.93 6.49 9.41
N GLY A 55 -13.16 6.54 8.89
CA GLY A 55 -13.64 7.55 7.97
C GLY A 55 -14.50 6.96 6.86
N SER A 56 -15.11 7.81 6.06
CA SER A 56 -15.92 7.43 4.91
C SER A 56 -16.07 8.58 3.93
N GLY A 57 -16.48 8.27 2.70
CA GLY A 57 -16.81 9.30 1.70
C GLY A 57 -17.60 8.72 0.54
N THR A 58 -18.24 9.60 -0.24
CA THR A 58 -18.94 9.28 -1.48
C THR A 58 -18.27 9.98 -2.65
N ALA A 59 -18.56 9.54 -3.87
CA ALA A 59 -18.05 10.20 -5.07
C ALA A 59 -18.56 11.65 -5.20
N VAL A 60 -19.79 11.92 -4.76
CA VAL A 60 -20.35 13.28 -4.75
C VAL A 60 -19.52 14.22 -3.85
N GLN A 61 -19.15 13.77 -2.67
CA GLN A 61 -18.26 14.53 -1.78
C GLN A 61 -16.86 14.70 -2.40
N GLY A 62 -16.35 13.62 -3.02
CA GLY A 62 -15.04 13.62 -3.69
C GLY A 62 -14.95 14.59 -4.85
N ALA A 63 -16.05 14.85 -5.57
CA ALA A 63 -16.06 15.75 -6.71
C ALA A 63 -15.63 17.19 -6.34
N ALA A 64 -16.15 17.71 -5.23
CA ALA A 64 -15.80 19.06 -4.75
C ALA A 64 -14.31 19.14 -4.32
N ILE A 65 -13.82 18.12 -3.64
CA ILE A 65 -12.41 18.02 -3.20
C ILE A 65 -11.50 17.89 -4.42
N TYR A 66 -11.90 17.06 -5.39
CA TYR A 66 -11.17 16.82 -6.62
C TYR A 66 -10.97 18.12 -7.42
N ALA A 67 -12.03 18.90 -7.61
CA ALA A 67 -11.96 20.16 -8.32
C ALA A 67 -10.97 21.16 -7.68
N GLN A 68 -10.83 21.14 -6.37
CA GLN A 68 -9.94 22.04 -5.65
C GLN A 68 -8.48 21.59 -5.61
N LYS A 69 -8.24 20.25 -5.48
CA LYS A 69 -6.92 19.71 -5.12
C LYS A 69 -6.27 18.88 -6.22
N CYS A 70 -7.02 18.41 -7.21
CA CYS A 70 -6.56 17.40 -8.17
C CYS A 70 -6.71 17.84 -9.65
N GLU A 71 -7.76 18.57 -9.98
CA GLU A 71 -8.14 18.92 -11.35
C GLU A 71 -7.04 19.65 -12.11
N VAL A 72 -6.29 20.53 -11.45
CA VAL A 72 -5.21 21.32 -12.06
C VAL A 72 -4.13 20.44 -12.72
N CYS A 73 -3.94 19.25 -12.22
CA CYS A 73 -2.96 18.29 -12.73
C CYS A 73 -3.59 17.16 -13.55
N HIS A 74 -4.71 16.62 -13.10
CA HIS A 74 -5.34 15.44 -13.69
C HIS A 74 -6.49 15.76 -14.66
N GLY A 75 -6.81 17.04 -14.87
CA GLY A 75 -7.88 17.50 -15.74
C GLY A 75 -9.27 17.38 -15.11
N LYS A 76 -10.22 18.06 -15.72
CA LYS A 76 -11.61 18.00 -15.29
C LYS A 76 -12.13 16.57 -15.42
N ASP A 77 -12.81 16.09 -14.42
CA ASP A 77 -13.38 14.73 -14.40
C ASP A 77 -12.33 13.57 -14.46
N GLY A 78 -11.04 13.86 -14.28
CA GLY A 78 -9.99 12.86 -14.23
C GLY A 78 -9.29 12.56 -15.55
N TYR A 79 -9.50 13.35 -16.58
CA TYR A 79 -8.84 13.20 -17.89
C TYR A 79 -8.48 14.54 -18.54
N GLY A 80 -7.59 14.49 -19.54
CA GLY A 80 -7.15 15.67 -20.28
C GLY A 80 -6.25 16.63 -19.51
N GLY A 81 -5.71 16.21 -18.38
CA GLY A 81 -4.74 16.97 -17.59
C GLY A 81 -3.30 16.78 -18.10
N LYS A 82 -2.35 17.39 -17.38
CA LYS A 82 -0.92 17.27 -17.68
C LYS A 82 -0.30 15.97 -17.16
N ASN A 83 -0.94 15.33 -16.20
CA ASN A 83 -0.49 14.12 -15.54
C ASN A 83 -1.36 12.92 -15.92
N ALA A 84 -1.03 11.74 -15.36
CA ALA A 84 -1.72 10.49 -15.66
C ALA A 84 -3.24 10.61 -15.52
N GLU A 85 -3.97 10.07 -16.48
CA GLU A 85 -5.43 10.02 -16.48
C GLU A 85 -5.92 9.08 -15.36
N LEU A 86 -6.86 9.56 -14.57
CA LEU A 86 -7.50 8.82 -13.48
C LEU A 86 -8.81 8.20 -13.96
N ALA A 87 -9.41 8.74 -15.01
CA ALA A 87 -10.62 8.24 -15.65
C ALA A 87 -10.53 8.39 -17.18
N ASN A 88 -11.33 7.62 -17.89
CA ASN A 88 -11.42 7.73 -19.35
C ASN A 88 -12.28 8.92 -19.79
N ALA A 89 -11.81 9.65 -20.79
CA ALA A 89 -12.66 10.57 -21.50
C ALA A 89 -13.83 9.84 -22.19
N PRO A 90 -14.96 10.51 -22.45
CA PRO A 90 -16.08 9.91 -23.15
C PRO A 90 -15.66 9.29 -24.49
N GLY A 91 -16.07 8.04 -24.72
CA GLY A 91 -15.73 7.28 -25.94
C GLY A 91 -14.34 6.65 -25.97
N LYS A 92 -13.48 6.91 -25.00
CA LYS A 92 -12.19 6.23 -24.85
C LYS A 92 -12.30 5.01 -23.92
N ASN A 93 -11.43 4.04 -24.19
CA ASN A 93 -11.28 2.85 -23.34
C ASN A 93 -9.79 2.55 -23.18
N GLU A 94 -9.09 3.49 -22.57
CA GLU A 94 -7.65 3.41 -22.31
C GLU A 94 -7.40 2.89 -20.88
N ARG A 95 -6.18 2.50 -20.61
CA ARG A 95 -5.79 2.04 -19.29
C ARG A 95 -5.58 3.24 -18.37
N THR A 96 -6.48 3.46 -17.43
CA THR A 96 -6.37 4.49 -16.39
C THR A 96 -5.89 3.87 -15.08
N MET A 97 -5.62 4.70 -14.07
CA MET A 97 -5.27 4.22 -12.72
C MET A 97 -6.31 3.20 -12.22
N ALA A 98 -7.60 3.55 -12.26
CA ALA A 98 -8.66 2.70 -11.72
C ALA A 98 -8.93 1.44 -12.55
N THR A 99 -8.67 1.45 -13.85
CA THR A 99 -8.85 0.26 -14.70
C THR A 99 -7.62 -0.64 -14.74
N TYR A 100 -6.48 -0.16 -14.23
CA TYR A 100 -5.22 -0.90 -14.21
C TYR A 100 -4.97 -1.63 -12.90
N VAL A 101 -5.12 -0.95 -11.76
CA VAL A 101 -4.78 -1.54 -10.46
C VAL A 101 -5.74 -2.66 -10.06
N PRO A 102 -5.25 -3.72 -9.41
CA PRO A 102 -6.07 -4.90 -9.09
C PRO A 102 -7.02 -4.69 -7.91
N THR A 103 -6.77 -3.72 -7.05
CA THR A 103 -7.57 -3.46 -5.85
C THR A 103 -7.84 -1.98 -5.65
N ALA A 104 -9.01 -1.64 -5.16
CA ALA A 104 -9.40 -0.26 -4.85
C ALA A 104 -8.59 0.32 -3.68
N THR A 105 -8.11 -0.52 -2.78
CA THR A 105 -7.22 -0.13 -1.68
C THR A 105 -5.91 0.47 -2.19
N THR A 106 -5.41 0.06 -3.36
CA THR A 106 -4.23 0.65 -3.99
C THR A 106 -4.46 2.13 -4.35
N ILE A 107 -5.66 2.49 -4.82
CA ILE A 107 -6.00 3.90 -5.14
C ILE A 107 -5.99 4.72 -3.86
N PHE A 108 -6.63 4.21 -2.80
CA PHE A 108 -6.67 4.85 -1.49
C PHE A 108 -5.26 5.06 -0.93
N ASP A 109 -4.46 4.00 -0.89
CA ASP A 109 -3.11 4.00 -0.33
C ASP A 109 -2.20 5.00 -1.05
N PHE A 110 -2.21 4.98 -2.39
CA PHE A 110 -1.43 5.91 -3.20
C PHE A 110 -1.89 7.36 -3.00
N THR A 111 -3.19 7.62 -3.02
CA THR A 111 -3.75 8.95 -2.80
C THR A 111 -3.36 9.49 -1.42
N ARG A 112 -3.50 8.69 -0.37
CA ARG A 112 -3.16 9.05 1.01
C ARG A 112 -1.68 9.40 1.18
N ARG A 113 -0.79 8.61 0.59
CA ARG A 113 0.65 8.73 0.81
C ARG A 113 1.34 9.73 -0.11
N ALA A 114 0.88 9.87 -1.35
CA ALA A 114 1.61 10.56 -2.41
C ALA A 114 0.89 11.78 -3.00
N MET A 115 -0.43 11.92 -2.79
CA MET A 115 -1.21 13.01 -3.38
C MET A 115 -1.78 13.99 -2.34
N PRO A 116 -1.96 15.27 -2.67
CA PRO A 116 -1.46 15.96 -3.85
C PRO A 116 0.07 16.00 -3.88
N TRP A 117 0.67 15.85 -5.06
CA TRP A 117 2.13 15.82 -5.22
C TRP A 117 2.90 16.94 -4.49
N PRO A 118 2.47 18.23 -4.54
CA PRO A 118 3.19 19.29 -3.83
C PRO A 118 3.06 19.23 -2.31
N GLN A 119 2.05 18.50 -1.79
CA GLN A 119 1.74 18.40 -0.36
C GLN A 119 1.28 16.97 0.00
N PRO A 120 2.17 15.97 -0.10
CA PRO A 120 1.82 14.59 0.24
C PRO A 120 1.40 14.48 1.70
N LYS A 121 0.47 13.56 2.00
CA LYS A 121 -0.09 13.32 3.34
C LYS A 121 -0.89 14.50 3.93
N SER A 122 -1.34 15.46 3.12
CA SER A 122 -2.13 16.62 3.58
C SER A 122 -3.64 16.38 3.60
N LEU A 123 -4.10 15.28 3.02
CA LEU A 123 -5.53 14.93 2.96
C LEU A 123 -5.98 14.28 4.27
N THR A 124 -7.21 14.60 4.71
CA THR A 124 -7.85 13.86 5.79
C THR A 124 -8.29 12.47 5.33
N ASN A 125 -8.59 11.57 6.25
CA ASN A 125 -9.06 10.23 5.88
C ASN A 125 -10.35 10.27 5.07
N GLU A 126 -11.30 11.13 5.44
CA GLU A 126 -12.57 11.35 4.75
C GLU A 126 -12.34 11.86 3.32
N GLU A 127 -11.40 12.81 3.15
CA GLU A 127 -11.04 13.31 1.83
C GLU A 127 -10.45 12.20 0.96
N VAL A 128 -9.61 11.32 1.50
CA VAL A 128 -9.04 10.20 0.75
C VAL A 128 -10.10 9.19 0.35
N TYR A 129 -11.04 8.85 1.26
CA TYR A 129 -12.18 7.97 0.92
C TYR A 129 -13.06 8.60 -0.16
N ALA A 130 -13.41 9.86 -0.03
CA ALA A 130 -14.25 10.57 -1.00
C ALA A 130 -13.58 10.67 -2.38
N LEU A 131 -12.29 11.01 -2.45
CA LEU A 131 -11.51 11.06 -3.68
C LEU A 131 -11.37 9.68 -4.32
N THR A 132 -11.16 8.63 -3.52
CA THR A 132 -11.15 7.24 -4.01
C THR A 132 -12.51 6.89 -4.61
N GLY A 133 -13.60 7.23 -3.93
CA GLY A 133 -14.97 7.06 -4.42
C GLY A 133 -15.19 7.80 -5.74
N PHE A 134 -14.73 9.05 -5.84
CA PHE A 134 -14.83 9.84 -7.08
C PHE A 134 -14.11 9.15 -8.25
N ILE A 135 -12.86 8.72 -8.07
CA ILE A 135 -12.09 8.04 -9.12
C ILE A 135 -12.79 6.75 -9.56
N LEU A 136 -13.29 5.95 -8.63
CA LEU A 136 -14.01 4.71 -8.92
C LEU A 136 -15.31 4.97 -9.69
N ALA A 137 -16.10 5.95 -9.27
CA ALA A 137 -17.38 6.30 -9.91
C ALA A 137 -17.17 6.88 -11.32
N ARG A 138 -16.14 7.72 -11.54
CA ARG A 138 -15.79 8.24 -12.88
C ARG A 138 -15.42 7.12 -13.86
N ASN A 139 -14.90 6.01 -13.36
CA ASN A 139 -14.64 4.79 -14.14
C ASN A 139 -15.81 3.80 -14.16
N LYS A 140 -16.99 4.16 -13.63
CA LYS A 140 -18.20 3.34 -13.60
C LYS A 140 -18.03 2.01 -12.84
N ILE A 141 -17.13 1.98 -11.87
CA ILE A 141 -16.86 0.79 -11.03
C ILE A 141 -17.85 0.74 -9.87
N ILE A 142 -18.25 1.90 -9.35
CA ILE A 142 -19.26 2.07 -8.28
C ILE A 142 -20.26 3.17 -8.67
N GLY A 143 -21.34 3.28 -7.93
CA GLY A 143 -22.30 4.39 -8.01
C GLY A 143 -21.78 5.67 -7.33
N GLU A 144 -22.32 6.83 -7.73
CA GLU A 144 -21.89 8.14 -7.19
C GLU A 144 -22.24 8.32 -5.70
N ASN A 145 -23.28 7.64 -5.23
CA ASN A 145 -23.73 7.71 -3.83
C ASN A 145 -23.24 6.53 -2.97
N ASP A 146 -22.48 5.61 -3.54
CA ASP A 146 -21.93 4.50 -2.77
C ASP A 146 -20.97 5.00 -1.72
N VAL A 147 -21.14 4.51 -0.49
CA VAL A 147 -20.30 4.89 0.64
C VAL A 147 -19.03 4.04 0.63
N ILE A 148 -17.90 4.70 0.52
CA ILE A 148 -16.57 4.08 0.61
C ILE A 148 -16.01 4.31 2.01
N ASN A 149 -15.66 3.21 2.68
CA ASN A 149 -15.08 3.18 4.02
C ASN A 149 -14.19 1.93 4.19
N ALA A 150 -13.69 1.68 5.40
CA ALA A 150 -12.80 0.53 5.68
C ALA A 150 -13.46 -0.83 5.41
N GLU A 151 -14.79 -0.93 5.47
CA GLU A 151 -15.51 -2.19 5.25
C GLU A 151 -15.86 -2.43 3.77
N THR A 152 -16.18 -1.35 3.04
CA THR A 152 -16.68 -1.45 1.66
C THR A 152 -15.54 -1.41 0.64
N LEU A 153 -14.49 -0.63 0.87
CA LEU A 153 -13.39 -0.42 -0.07
C LEU A 153 -12.70 -1.73 -0.50
N PRO A 154 -12.33 -2.67 0.40
CA PRO A 154 -11.68 -3.92 0.00
C PRO A 154 -12.58 -4.85 -0.83
N LYS A 155 -13.90 -4.64 -0.78
CA LYS A 155 -14.91 -5.46 -1.49
C LYS A 155 -15.21 -4.96 -2.89
N VAL A 156 -14.69 -3.80 -3.29
CA VAL A 156 -14.90 -3.24 -4.63
C VAL A 156 -14.34 -4.19 -5.68
N GLN A 157 -15.17 -4.56 -6.67
CA GLN A 157 -14.77 -5.43 -7.75
C GLN A 157 -14.08 -4.62 -8.85
N MET A 158 -12.76 -4.65 -8.85
CA MET A 158 -11.95 -3.92 -9.83
C MET A 158 -11.92 -4.66 -11.17
N PRO A 159 -11.96 -3.93 -12.32
CA PRO A 159 -11.97 -4.55 -13.65
C PRO A 159 -10.74 -5.44 -13.92
N ASN A 160 -9.60 -5.12 -13.33
CA ASN A 160 -8.34 -5.85 -13.54
C ASN A 160 -7.90 -6.67 -12.31
N ARG A 161 -8.88 -7.09 -11.48
CA ARG A 161 -8.61 -7.82 -10.22
C ARG A 161 -7.74 -9.05 -10.44
N ASP A 162 -7.99 -9.80 -11.49
CA ASP A 162 -7.32 -11.06 -11.80
C ASP A 162 -6.25 -10.92 -12.90
N GLY A 163 -5.96 -9.68 -13.33
CA GLY A 163 -5.01 -9.40 -14.41
C GLY A 163 -3.54 -9.43 -14.00
N PHE A 164 -3.24 -9.61 -12.72
CA PHE A 164 -1.88 -9.70 -12.21
C PHE A 164 -1.53 -11.13 -11.83
N VAL A 165 -0.45 -11.63 -12.38
CA VAL A 165 0.08 -12.96 -12.08
C VAL A 165 1.36 -12.78 -11.26
N SER A 166 1.45 -13.48 -10.10
CA SER A 166 2.67 -13.47 -9.31
C SER A 166 3.82 -14.08 -10.11
N ARG A 167 4.91 -13.35 -10.25
CA ARG A 167 6.14 -13.86 -10.86
C ARG A 167 6.83 -14.91 -9.97
N TYR A 168 6.55 -14.88 -8.68
CA TYR A 168 7.15 -15.75 -7.66
C TYR A 168 6.04 -16.32 -6.75
N PRO A 169 5.19 -17.24 -7.29
CA PRO A 169 4.02 -17.73 -6.55
C PRO A 169 4.36 -18.46 -5.25
N ASP A 170 5.58 -19.01 -5.15
CA ASP A 170 6.01 -19.83 -4.01
C ASP A 170 6.71 -19.02 -2.89
N LYS A 171 6.71 -17.70 -2.98
CA LYS A 171 7.36 -16.81 -1.99
C LYS A 171 6.33 -15.99 -1.20
N HIS A 172 5.46 -16.70 -0.47
CA HIS A 172 4.55 -16.10 0.51
C HIS A 172 4.87 -16.60 1.90
#